data_362111e74e89e7180aa127d84e92a545
#
_entry.id   362111e74e89e7180aa127d84e92a545
#
_cell.length_a   1.000
_cell.length_b   1.000
_cell.length_c   1.000
_cell.angle_alpha   90.00
_cell.angle_beta   90.00
_cell.angle_gamma   90.00
#
_symmetry.space_group_name_H-M   'P 1'
#
loop_
_entity.id
_entity.type
_entity.pdbx_description
1 polymer ?
#
loop_
_entity_poly.entity_id
_entity_poly.type
_entity_poly.pdbx_seq_one_letter_code
_entity_poly.pdbx_strand_id
1 'polypeptide(L)'
;ISTAPGGTPKANGRVSNAYGYHNSAVLGRTYYYRVRPVRIFSNGDVSVGDWSDELAYTHQETVGTYRALLIGNTYTGESNELPGCDNDVDGMRTMLGRMTATPYSVTVKKNIRAEEILSSISSTFGNASYNDVSLFYYSGHGANSVGADGNPTSYHAALVGTFQTYVSIARLKTELDKIPGKKVIIIDACHSGQFIARDGAVTQVSSSAFNSQVVNLFANDDQLSGDVSRTAVVLAADGSELLSEEAPE
;
A
#
# COMPACT_ATOMS: atom_id res chain seq x y z
N ILE A 1 9.28 -21.27 -20.62
CA ILE A 1 7.83 -21.26 -20.92
C ILE A 1 7.63 -21.90 -22.28
N SER A 2 6.78 -22.91 -22.40
CA SER A 2 6.37 -23.54 -23.67
C SER A 2 4.84 -23.54 -23.79
N THR A 3 4.34 -23.89 -24.99
CA THR A 3 2.90 -24.04 -25.25
C THR A 3 2.48 -25.51 -25.45
N ALA A 4 3.38 -26.45 -25.18
CA ALA A 4 3.13 -27.88 -25.19
C ALA A 4 3.93 -28.55 -24.05
N PRO A 5 3.43 -29.67 -23.48
CA PRO A 5 4.16 -30.44 -22.47
C PRO A 5 5.55 -30.85 -23.00
N GLY A 6 6.60 -30.67 -22.20
CA GLY A 6 7.97 -30.97 -22.59
C GLY A 6 8.50 -30.20 -23.81
N GLY A 7 7.74 -29.23 -24.31
CA GLY A 7 8.04 -28.50 -25.55
C GLY A 7 9.25 -27.58 -25.45
N THR A 8 9.78 -27.20 -26.63
CA THR A 8 10.86 -26.21 -26.71
C THR A 8 10.39 -24.88 -26.16
N PRO A 9 11.15 -24.23 -25.25
CA PRO A 9 10.78 -22.94 -24.70
C PRO A 9 10.64 -21.88 -25.78
N LYS A 10 9.48 -21.22 -25.83
CA LYS A 10 9.20 -20.09 -26.72
C LYS A 10 9.56 -18.75 -26.09
N ALA A 11 9.63 -18.71 -24.77
CA ALA A 11 10.09 -17.56 -24.01
C ALA A 11 10.92 -18.02 -22.81
N ASN A 12 11.97 -17.28 -22.51
CA ASN A 12 12.79 -17.48 -21.33
C ASN A 12 13.24 -16.11 -20.80
N GLY A 13 13.54 -16.02 -19.53
CA GLY A 13 14.05 -14.83 -18.88
C GLY A 13 14.76 -15.18 -17.59
N ARG A 14 15.58 -14.27 -17.10
CA ARG A 14 16.19 -14.33 -15.78
C ARG A 14 15.46 -13.39 -14.85
N VAL A 15 15.25 -13.83 -13.62
CA VAL A 15 14.70 -13.03 -12.55
C VAL A 15 15.68 -13.04 -11.38
N SER A 16 15.90 -11.89 -10.77
CA SER A 16 16.74 -11.75 -9.58
C SER A 16 15.96 -12.00 -8.29
N ASN A 17 14.64 -11.96 -8.38
CA ASN A 17 13.72 -12.17 -7.27
C ASN A 17 13.12 -13.58 -7.31
N ALA A 18 12.46 -13.99 -6.24
CA ALA A 18 11.78 -15.29 -6.15
C ALA A 18 10.53 -15.40 -7.04
N TYR A 19 10.23 -14.40 -7.84
CA TYR A 19 9.07 -14.35 -8.74
C TYR A 19 9.43 -13.72 -10.08
N GLY A 20 8.64 -14.06 -11.10
CA GLY A 20 8.72 -13.48 -12.45
C GLY A 20 7.33 -13.46 -13.08
N TYR A 21 7.17 -12.67 -14.14
CA TYR A 21 5.89 -12.47 -14.81
C TYR A 21 5.93 -12.94 -16.26
N HIS A 22 4.77 -13.46 -16.72
CA HIS A 22 4.55 -13.79 -18.12
C HIS A 22 3.59 -12.79 -18.75
N ASN A 23 4.09 -11.61 -19.10
CA ASN A 23 3.29 -10.48 -19.57
C ASN A 23 2.59 -10.69 -20.92
N SER A 24 3.01 -11.69 -21.68
CA SER A 24 2.43 -12.04 -22.99
C SER A 24 1.50 -13.26 -22.96
N ALA A 25 1.07 -13.67 -21.76
CA ALA A 25 0.14 -14.79 -21.64
C ALA A 25 -1.23 -14.42 -22.24
N VAL A 26 -1.77 -15.35 -23.04
CA VAL A 26 -3.10 -15.20 -23.66
C VAL A 26 -4.13 -15.92 -22.80
N LEU A 27 -5.24 -15.24 -22.50
CA LEU A 27 -6.35 -15.82 -21.74
C LEU A 27 -6.91 -17.10 -22.42
N GLY A 28 -7.25 -18.07 -21.60
CA GLY A 28 -7.74 -19.38 -22.05
C GLY A 28 -6.66 -20.32 -22.57
N ARG A 29 -5.42 -19.87 -22.69
CA ARG A 29 -4.32 -20.69 -23.19
C ARG A 29 -3.55 -21.33 -22.05
N THR A 30 -3.22 -22.61 -22.19
CA THR A 30 -2.33 -23.33 -21.26
C THR A 30 -0.87 -23.10 -21.64
N TYR A 31 -0.07 -22.79 -20.67
CA TYR A 31 1.39 -22.68 -20.76
C TYR A 31 2.03 -23.62 -19.75
N TYR A 32 3.24 -24.05 -20.09
CA TYR A 32 4.03 -24.99 -19.29
C TYR A 32 5.29 -24.26 -18.82
N TYR A 33 5.46 -24.19 -17.53
CA TYR A 33 6.50 -23.43 -16.84
C TYR A 33 7.49 -24.33 -16.17
N ARG A 34 8.77 -24.04 -16.31
CA ARG A 34 9.86 -24.63 -15.54
C ARG A 34 10.83 -23.53 -15.14
N VAL A 35 11.45 -23.69 -13.98
CA VAL A 35 12.48 -22.79 -13.44
C VAL A 35 13.73 -23.59 -13.09
N ARG A 36 14.88 -22.95 -13.09
CA ARG A 36 16.12 -23.51 -12.58
C ARG A 36 16.96 -22.44 -11.90
N PRO A 37 17.76 -22.77 -10.89
CA PRO A 37 18.69 -21.83 -10.31
C PRO A 37 19.82 -21.49 -11.28
N VAL A 38 20.22 -20.21 -11.26
CA VAL A 38 21.37 -19.72 -12.03
C VAL A 38 22.27 -18.94 -11.09
N ARG A 39 23.52 -19.32 -10.98
CA ARG A 39 24.55 -18.60 -10.23
C ARG A 39 25.51 -17.93 -11.20
N ILE A 40 25.71 -16.64 -11.02
CA ILE A 40 26.69 -15.84 -11.76
C ILE A 40 27.83 -15.52 -10.78
N PHE A 41 29.04 -15.91 -11.13
CA PHE A 41 30.23 -15.63 -10.35
C PHE A 41 30.80 -14.25 -10.70
N SER A 42 31.62 -13.69 -9.82
CA SER A 42 32.24 -12.38 -10.00
C SER A 42 33.15 -12.26 -11.21
N ASN A 43 33.70 -13.39 -11.70
CA ASN A 43 34.51 -13.50 -12.92
C ASN A 43 33.67 -13.63 -14.22
N GLY A 44 32.33 -13.59 -14.12
CA GLY A 44 31.40 -13.73 -15.22
C GLY A 44 30.99 -15.17 -15.57
N ASP A 45 31.59 -16.17 -14.94
CA ASP A 45 31.16 -17.58 -15.11
C ASP A 45 29.72 -17.80 -14.68
N VAL A 46 29.04 -18.72 -15.35
CA VAL A 46 27.64 -19.04 -15.09
C VAL A 46 27.51 -20.52 -14.77
N SER A 47 26.99 -20.85 -13.60
CA SER A 47 26.56 -22.20 -13.23
C SER A 47 25.05 -22.27 -13.25
N VAL A 48 24.49 -23.35 -13.80
CA VAL A 48 23.05 -23.60 -13.86
C VAL A 48 22.74 -24.93 -13.19
N GLY A 49 21.71 -24.98 -12.36
CA GLY A 49 21.21 -26.21 -11.79
C GLY A 49 20.16 -26.87 -12.68
N ASP A 50 19.58 -27.94 -12.15
CA ASP A 50 18.56 -28.73 -12.83
C ASP A 50 17.23 -27.94 -12.93
N TRP A 51 16.44 -28.32 -13.92
CA TRP A 51 15.10 -27.79 -14.09
C TRP A 51 14.16 -28.36 -13.00
N SER A 52 13.25 -27.51 -12.54
CA SER A 52 12.10 -27.97 -11.76
C SER A 52 11.21 -28.91 -12.58
N ASP A 53 10.30 -29.59 -11.89
CA ASP A 53 9.15 -30.19 -12.51
C ASP A 53 8.36 -29.16 -13.33
N GLU A 54 7.65 -29.65 -14.34
CA GLU A 54 6.85 -28.80 -15.21
C GLU A 54 5.49 -28.50 -14.57
N LEU A 55 5.14 -27.21 -14.49
CA LEU A 55 3.83 -26.74 -14.08
C LEU A 55 3.01 -26.35 -15.29
N ALA A 56 1.89 -27.02 -15.52
CA ALA A 56 0.89 -26.61 -16.49
C ALA A 56 -0.06 -25.60 -15.85
N TYR A 57 -0.23 -24.44 -16.48
CA TYR A 57 -1.15 -23.41 -16.02
C TYR A 57 -1.93 -22.80 -17.18
N THR A 58 -3.26 -22.83 -17.09
CA THR A 58 -4.14 -22.17 -18.04
C THR A 58 -4.48 -20.79 -17.53
N HIS A 59 -4.09 -19.75 -18.26
CA HIS A 59 -4.41 -18.37 -17.92
C HIS A 59 -5.92 -18.14 -18.07
N GLN A 60 -6.58 -17.95 -16.96
CA GLN A 60 -8.01 -17.64 -16.91
C GLN A 60 -8.19 -16.15 -16.62
N GLU A 61 -9.31 -15.60 -17.10
CA GLU A 61 -9.75 -14.29 -16.64
C GLU A 61 -10.22 -14.46 -15.19
N THR A 62 -9.37 -14.05 -14.27
CA THR A 62 -9.77 -13.98 -12.87
C THR A 62 -10.36 -12.60 -12.66
N VAL A 63 -11.67 -12.54 -12.45
CA VAL A 63 -12.33 -11.32 -12.00
C VAL A 63 -11.74 -10.99 -10.63
N GLY A 64 -11.01 -9.89 -10.54
CA GLY A 64 -10.42 -9.46 -9.29
C GLY A 64 -11.49 -9.07 -8.28
N THR A 65 -11.24 -9.31 -7.03
CA THR A 65 -12.07 -8.84 -5.92
C THR A 65 -11.63 -7.43 -5.53
N TYR A 66 -12.59 -6.55 -5.30
CA TYR A 66 -12.37 -5.20 -4.83
C TYR A 66 -12.63 -5.14 -3.33
N ARG A 67 -11.61 -4.76 -2.55
CA ARG A 67 -11.70 -4.61 -1.09
C ARG A 67 -11.30 -3.20 -0.69
N ALA A 68 -11.99 -2.65 0.29
CA ALA A 68 -11.66 -1.35 0.86
C ALA A 68 -11.56 -1.44 2.38
N LEU A 69 -10.51 -0.82 2.93
CA LEU A 69 -10.38 -0.52 4.35
C LEU A 69 -10.47 1.00 4.50
N LEU A 70 -11.51 1.45 5.18
CA LEU A 70 -11.76 2.86 5.45
C LEU A 70 -11.55 3.12 6.95
N ILE A 71 -10.66 4.03 7.28
CA ILE A 71 -10.31 4.37 8.66
C ILE A 71 -10.58 5.86 8.88
N GLY A 72 -11.41 6.17 9.88
CA GLY A 72 -11.68 7.52 10.35
C GLY A 72 -11.35 7.66 11.83
N ASN A 73 -10.43 8.53 12.17
CA ASN A 73 -10.07 8.81 13.55
C ASN A 73 -10.54 10.22 13.92
N THR A 74 -11.66 10.29 14.64
CA THR A 74 -12.22 11.53 15.18
C THR A 74 -11.62 11.92 16.52
N TYR A 75 -10.88 11.01 17.18
CA TYR A 75 -10.27 11.22 18.52
C TYR A 75 -11.27 11.67 19.57
N THR A 76 -12.46 11.07 19.55
CA THR A 76 -13.59 11.46 20.40
C THR A 76 -13.19 11.49 21.88
N GLY A 77 -13.38 12.65 22.52
CA GLY A 77 -13.03 12.89 23.93
C GLY A 77 -11.55 13.19 24.17
N GLU A 78 -10.72 13.26 23.15
CA GLU A 78 -9.34 13.71 23.24
C GLU A 78 -9.25 15.23 22.96
N SER A 79 -8.17 15.88 23.39
CA SER A 79 -7.98 17.34 23.20
C SER A 79 -7.77 17.74 21.74
N ASN A 80 -7.51 16.77 20.88
CA ASN A 80 -7.29 16.90 19.45
C ASN A 80 -8.44 16.33 18.61
N GLU A 81 -9.66 16.38 19.13
CA GLU A 81 -10.85 15.87 18.45
C GLU A 81 -11.02 16.49 17.05
N LEU A 82 -11.37 15.65 16.06
CA LEU A 82 -11.53 16.02 14.66
C LEU A 82 -12.82 15.38 14.10
N PRO A 83 -13.99 16.02 14.28
CA PRO A 83 -15.30 15.42 14.03
C PRO A 83 -15.57 15.02 12.58
N GLY A 84 -14.96 15.72 11.59
CA GLY A 84 -15.18 15.49 10.17
C GLY A 84 -14.80 14.10 9.67
N CYS A 85 -13.85 13.42 10.29
CA CYS A 85 -13.32 12.14 9.80
C CYS A 85 -14.37 11.03 9.68
N ASP A 86 -15.39 11.06 10.53
CA ASP A 86 -16.51 10.09 10.44
C ASP A 86 -17.36 10.34 9.20
N ASN A 87 -17.62 11.61 8.86
CA ASN A 87 -18.37 11.98 7.66
C ASN A 87 -17.60 11.61 6.39
N ASP A 88 -16.27 11.77 6.38
CA ASP A 88 -15.41 11.42 5.26
C ASP A 88 -15.47 9.91 4.97
N VAL A 89 -15.37 9.09 6.02
CA VAL A 89 -15.47 7.63 5.90
C VAL A 89 -16.86 7.21 5.42
N ASP A 90 -17.92 7.81 5.94
CA ASP A 90 -19.30 7.49 5.54
C ASP A 90 -19.57 7.97 4.09
N GLY A 91 -19.00 9.10 3.69
CA GLY A 91 -19.00 9.60 2.30
C GLY A 91 -18.30 8.63 1.36
N MET A 92 -17.08 8.21 1.69
CA MET A 92 -16.30 7.24 0.92
C MET A 92 -17.03 5.90 0.81
N ARG A 93 -17.56 5.40 1.92
CA ARG A 93 -18.38 4.16 1.92
C ARG A 93 -19.59 4.28 0.99
N THR A 94 -20.28 5.41 1.04
CA THR A 94 -21.45 5.68 0.18
C THR A 94 -21.05 5.72 -1.30
N MET A 95 -19.94 6.38 -1.62
CA MET A 95 -19.40 6.44 -2.98
C MET A 95 -19.06 5.04 -3.50
N LEU A 96 -18.33 4.23 -2.73
CA LEU A 96 -17.97 2.86 -3.10
C LEU A 96 -19.20 1.97 -3.27
N GLY A 97 -20.25 2.16 -2.46
CA GLY A 97 -21.51 1.45 -2.57
C GLY A 97 -22.29 1.72 -3.86
N ARG A 98 -21.98 2.81 -4.57
CA ARG A 98 -22.56 3.12 -5.89
C ARG A 98 -21.82 2.47 -7.06
N MET A 99 -20.67 1.87 -6.82
CA MET A 99 -19.84 1.23 -7.85
C MET A 99 -20.35 -0.19 -8.15
N THR A 100 -21.49 -0.29 -8.83
CA THR A 100 -22.17 -1.58 -9.07
C THR A 100 -21.45 -2.50 -10.06
N ALA A 101 -20.67 -1.94 -10.99
CA ALA A 101 -19.90 -2.72 -11.96
C ALA A 101 -18.65 -3.37 -11.31
N THR A 102 -18.12 -2.75 -10.24
CA THR A 102 -16.95 -3.22 -9.49
C THR A 102 -17.24 -3.09 -8.00
N PRO A 103 -18.11 -3.95 -7.44
CA PRO A 103 -18.56 -3.79 -6.06
C PRO A 103 -17.41 -4.04 -5.08
N TYR A 104 -17.21 -3.11 -4.14
CA TYR A 104 -16.24 -3.21 -3.08
C TYR A 104 -16.81 -3.95 -1.86
N SER A 105 -16.04 -4.88 -1.31
CA SER A 105 -16.21 -5.35 0.06
C SER A 105 -15.55 -4.33 0.99
N VAL A 106 -16.36 -3.59 1.76
CA VAL A 106 -15.90 -2.46 2.56
C VAL A 106 -15.81 -2.82 4.03
N THR A 107 -14.63 -2.65 4.63
CA THR A 107 -14.38 -2.70 6.07
C THR A 107 -14.21 -1.27 6.57
N VAL A 108 -14.97 -0.89 7.59
CA VAL A 108 -14.87 0.43 8.24
C VAL A 108 -14.30 0.25 9.64
N LYS A 109 -13.36 1.12 10.01
CA LYS A 109 -12.79 1.25 11.34
C LYS A 109 -12.84 2.71 11.76
N LYS A 110 -13.27 2.96 13.00
CA LYS A 110 -13.39 4.30 13.55
C LYS A 110 -12.70 4.37 14.92
N ASN A 111 -11.98 5.46 15.16
CA ASN A 111 -11.30 5.72 16.43
C ASN A 111 -10.41 4.58 16.90
N ILE A 112 -9.45 4.17 16.06
CA ILE A 112 -8.53 3.07 16.34
C ILE A 112 -7.11 3.56 16.60
N ARG A 113 -6.36 2.75 17.34
CA ARG A 113 -4.92 2.97 17.60
C ARG A 113 -4.06 2.62 16.38
N ALA A 114 -2.83 3.11 16.37
CA ALA A 114 -1.88 2.85 15.28
C ALA A 114 -1.65 1.35 15.02
N GLU A 115 -1.56 0.53 16.07
CA GLU A 115 -1.37 -0.92 15.92
C GLU A 115 -2.59 -1.61 15.28
N GLU A 116 -3.79 -1.07 15.54
CA GLU A 116 -5.02 -1.57 14.94
C GLU A 116 -5.14 -1.18 13.47
N ILE A 117 -4.54 -0.05 13.04
CA ILE A 117 -4.41 0.31 11.63
C ILE A 117 -3.66 -0.81 10.89
N LEU A 118 -2.50 -1.22 11.39
CA LEU A 118 -1.68 -2.25 10.77
C LEU A 118 -2.37 -3.63 10.75
N SER A 119 -2.97 -4.03 11.87
CA SER A 119 -3.69 -5.32 11.95
C SER A 119 -4.95 -5.33 11.06
N SER A 120 -5.58 -4.17 10.85
CA SER A 120 -6.73 -4.04 9.95
C SER A 120 -6.34 -4.21 8.48
N ILE A 121 -5.14 -3.80 8.06
CA ILE A 121 -4.60 -4.06 6.73
C ILE A 121 -4.53 -5.57 6.47
N SER A 122 -3.85 -6.30 7.35
CA SER A 122 -3.68 -7.75 7.18
C SER A 122 -5.01 -8.50 7.27
N SER A 123 -5.93 -8.10 8.15
CA SER A 123 -7.25 -8.74 8.27
C SER A 123 -8.18 -8.46 7.08
N THR A 124 -8.09 -7.26 6.47
CA THR A 124 -8.94 -6.88 5.34
C THR A 124 -8.40 -7.40 4.01
N PHE A 125 -7.08 -7.36 3.83
CA PHE A 125 -6.44 -7.64 2.55
C PHE A 125 -5.64 -8.95 2.51
N GLY A 126 -5.51 -9.68 3.62
CA GLY A 126 -4.63 -10.85 3.72
C GLY A 126 -4.94 -11.98 2.74
N ASN A 127 -6.17 -12.04 2.22
CA ASN A 127 -6.60 -13.00 1.19
C ASN A 127 -6.59 -12.41 -0.23
N ALA A 128 -5.93 -11.26 -0.45
CA ALA A 128 -5.85 -10.67 -1.77
C ALA A 128 -4.99 -11.50 -2.72
N SER A 129 -5.35 -11.49 -4.00
CA SER A 129 -4.60 -12.10 -5.10
C SER A 129 -4.06 -11.03 -6.05
N TYR A 130 -3.23 -11.42 -7.03
CA TYR A 130 -2.62 -10.48 -7.99
C TYR A 130 -3.62 -9.71 -8.86
N ASN A 131 -4.84 -10.22 -9.02
CA ASN A 131 -5.87 -9.54 -9.81
C ASN A 131 -6.80 -8.66 -8.97
N ASP A 132 -6.64 -8.69 -7.66
CA ASP A 132 -7.48 -7.93 -6.75
C ASP A 132 -7.07 -6.46 -6.68
N VAL A 133 -8.02 -5.64 -6.23
CA VAL A 133 -7.81 -4.22 -5.95
C VAL A 133 -8.06 -3.99 -4.47
N SER A 134 -7.06 -3.45 -3.77
CA SER A 134 -7.09 -3.13 -2.35
C SER A 134 -7.04 -1.61 -2.18
N LEU A 135 -8.12 -1.01 -1.67
CA LEU A 135 -8.23 0.41 -1.39
C LEU A 135 -8.03 0.64 0.11
N PHE A 136 -6.99 1.38 0.45
CA PHE A 136 -6.74 1.89 1.79
C PHE A 136 -7.10 3.37 1.84
N TYR A 137 -8.03 3.75 2.70
CA TYR A 137 -8.42 5.12 2.98
C TYR A 137 -8.21 5.43 4.45
N TYR A 138 -7.61 6.57 4.73
CA TYR A 138 -7.45 7.09 6.08
C TYR A 138 -7.85 8.57 6.11
N SER A 139 -8.71 8.93 7.06
CA SER A 139 -9.03 10.32 7.43
C SER A 139 -8.69 10.51 8.91
N GLY A 140 -7.87 11.52 9.21
CA GLY A 140 -7.41 11.80 10.57
C GLY A 140 -6.15 12.67 10.60
N HIS A 141 -5.56 12.79 11.77
CA HIS A 141 -4.32 13.53 11.95
C HIS A 141 -3.11 12.85 11.27
N GLY A 142 -2.30 13.66 10.62
CA GLY A 142 -0.94 13.32 10.24
C GLY A 142 0.06 13.92 11.24
N ALA A 143 1.21 13.31 11.36
CA ALA A 143 2.29 13.81 12.20
C ALA A 143 3.65 13.54 11.57
N ASN A 144 4.65 14.32 11.98
CA ASN A 144 6.04 13.95 11.80
C ASN A 144 6.55 13.38 13.12
N SER A 145 6.73 12.08 13.19
CA SER A 145 7.29 11.43 14.37
C SER A 145 8.81 11.51 14.37
N VAL A 146 9.38 11.63 15.55
CA VAL A 146 10.78 11.29 15.75
C VAL A 146 10.92 9.79 15.43
N GLY A 147 11.96 9.40 14.69
CA GLY A 147 12.15 8.02 14.26
C GLY A 147 12.06 7.02 15.41
N ALA A 148 11.73 5.76 15.08
CA ALA A 148 11.60 4.68 16.04
C ALA A 148 12.85 4.42 16.90
N ASP A 149 14.01 4.98 16.49
CA ASP A 149 15.30 4.94 17.19
C ASP A 149 15.47 6.07 18.23
N GLY A 150 14.46 6.94 18.38
CA GLY A 150 14.53 8.09 19.30
C GLY A 150 15.47 9.21 18.81
N ASN A 151 16.00 9.12 17.60
CA ASN A 151 16.93 10.12 17.07
C ASN A 151 16.14 11.35 16.57
N PRO A 152 16.36 12.55 17.14
CA PRO A 152 15.64 13.76 16.77
C PRO A 152 15.97 14.28 15.36
N THR A 153 16.90 13.68 14.64
CA THR A 153 17.30 14.07 13.28
C THR A 153 16.59 13.29 12.18
N SER A 154 15.85 12.23 12.50
CA SER A 154 15.09 11.43 11.53
C SER A 154 13.60 11.69 11.68
N TYR A 155 13.10 12.72 11.00
CA TYR A 155 11.66 13.01 10.90
C TYR A 155 11.01 12.08 9.90
N HIS A 156 10.00 11.34 10.34
CA HIS A 156 9.22 10.47 9.48
C HIS A 156 7.74 10.85 9.55
N ALA A 157 7.12 11.00 8.38
CA ALA A 157 5.68 11.15 8.29
C ALA A 157 4.98 9.94 8.93
N ALA A 158 3.93 10.20 9.69
CA ALA A 158 3.18 9.19 10.40
C ALA A 158 1.68 9.49 10.38
N LEU A 159 0.85 8.45 10.40
CA LEU A 159 -0.58 8.54 10.71
C LEU A 159 -0.76 8.47 12.23
N VAL A 160 -1.71 9.22 12.74
CA VAL A 160 -2.00 9.30 14.19
C VAL A 160 -3.19 8.39 14.52
N GLY A 161 -2.96 7.42 15.37
CA GLY A 161 -4.03 6.65 16.01
C GLY A 161 -4.55 7.35 17.27
N THR A 162 -5.68 6.90 17.81
CA THR A 162 -6.19 7.41 19.08
C THR A 162 -5.17 7.25 20.21
N PHE A 163 -5.32 8.04 21.26
CA PHE A 163 -4.41 8.12 22.41
C PHE A 163 -2.96 8.41 22.00
N GLN A 164 -2.79 9.29 20.96
CA GLN A 164 -1.49 9.72 20.47
C GLN A 164 -0.54 8.55 20.12
N THR A 165 -1.09 7.49 19.52
CA THR A 165 -0.28 6.40 18.96
C THR A 165 0.07 6.72 17.51
N TYR A 166 1.23 6.25 17.03
CA TYR A 166 1.75 6.63 15.72
C TYR A 166 2.15 5.42 14.90
N VAL A 167 1.85 5.45 13.61
CA VAL A 167 2.41 4.51 12.63
C VAL A 167 3.11 5.29 11.53
N SER A 168 4.43 5.10 11.39
CA SER A 168 5.17 5.75 10.31
C SER A 168 4.68 5.28 8.94
N ILE A 169 4.71 6.18 7.95
CA ILE A 169 4.33 5.84 6.57
C ILE A 169 5.22 4.71 6.02
N ALA A 170 6.49 4.65 6.42
CA ALA A 170 7.38 3.55 6.04
C ALA A 170 6.89 2.19 6.58
N ARG A 171 6.39 2.14 7.83
CA ARG A 171 5.82 0.92 8.41
C ARG A 171 4.48 0.56 7.76
N LEU A 172 3.64 1.58 7.49
CA LEU A 172 2.40 1.41 6.73
C LEU A 172 2.68 0.80 5.36
N LYS A 173 3.67 1.36 4.61
CA LYS A 173 4.11 0.83 3.33
C LYS A 173 4.54 -0.63 3.44
N THR A 174 5.36 -0.97 4.44
CA THR A 174 5.82 -2.34 4.66
C THR A 174 4.67 -3.34 4.80
N GLU A 175 3.58 -2.95 5.47
CA GLU A 175 2.39 -3.82 5.58
C GLU A 175 1.60 -3.89 4.27
N LEU A 176 1.45 -2.76 3.56
CA LEU A 176 0.76 -2.72 2.27
C LEU A 176 1.54 -3.47 1.17
N ASP A 177 2.87 -3.49 1.21
CA ASP A 177 3.70 -4.21 0.24
C ASP A 177 3.54 -5.74 0.32
N LYS A 178 3.10 -6.26 1.45
CA LYS A 178 2.77 -7.69 1.60
C LYS A 178 1.51 -8.09 0.82
N ILE A 179 0.68 -7.12 0.44
CA ILE A 179 -0.60 -7.35 -0.22
C ILE A 179 -0.36 -7.38 -1.73
N PRO A 180 -0.65 -8.51 -2.40
CA PRO A 180 -0.55 -8.60 -3.85
C PRO A 180 -1.66 -7.82 -4.56
N GLY A 181 -1.50 -7.61 -5.87
CA GLY A 181 -2.48 -6.93 -6.70
C GLY A 181 -2.35 -5.41 -6.68
N LYS A 182 -3.35 -4.75 -7.24
CA LYS A 182 -3.38 -3.29 -7.33
C LYS A 182 -3.73 -2.67 -6.00
N LYS A 183 -3.05 -1.60 -5.64
CA LYS A 183 -3.31 -0.83 -4.43
C LYS A 183 -3.73 0.59 -4.78
N VAL A 184 -4.79 1.07 -4.15
CA VAL A 184 -5.20 2.47 -4.15
C VAL A 184 -5.05 2.96 -2.73
N ILE A 185 -4.25 4.01 -2.52
CA ILE A 185 -3.94 4.55 -1.20
C ILE A 185 -4.37 6.01 -1.19
N ILE A 186 -5.31 6.32 -0.31
CA ILE A 186 -5.83 7.67 -0.12
C ILE A 186 -5.61 8.04 1.34
N ILE A 187 -4.84 9.10 1.58
CA ILE A 187 -4.54 9.61 2.91
C ILE A 187 -5.04 11.05 2.97
N ASP A 188 -6.13 11.23 3.69
CA ASP A 188 -6.69 12.53 4.02
C ASP A 188 -6.23 12.88 5.45
N ALA A 189 -5.05 13.48 5.52
CA ALA A 189 -4.42 13.83 6.78
C ALA A 189 -3.71 15.16 6.64
N CYS A 190 -4.16 16.16 7.40
CA CYS A 190 -3.41 17.40 7.53
C CYS A 190 -2.28 17.24 8.56
N HIS A 191 -1.24 18.03 8.39
CA HIS A 191 -0.16 18.11 9.37
C HIS A 191 -0.60 18.99 10.53
N SER A 192 -1.10 18.41 11.61
CA SER A 192 -1.30 19.12 12.87
C SER A 192 0.05 19.27 13.59
N GLY A 193 0.84 20.26 13.20
CA GLY A 193 2.18 20.55 13.77
C GLY A 193 2.20 20.89 15.26
N GLN A 194 1.06 20.83 15.94
CA GLN A 194 0.93 21.16 17.36
C GLN A 194 1.12 19.98 18.33
N PHE A 195 1.20 18.73 17.87
CA PHE A 195 1.15 17.56 18.75
C PHE A 195 2.49 16.87 19.02
N ILE A 196 3.61 17.31 18.44
CA ILE A 196 4.93 16.77 18.74
C ILE A 196 5.70 17.75 19.62
N ALA A 197 5.19 18.04 20.78
CA ALA A 197 5.94 18.75 21.82
C ALA A 197 5.87 17.98 23.15
N ARG A 198 6.59 16.91 23.26
CA ARG A 198 7.24 16.58 24.54
C ARG A 198 8.62 17.21 24.44
N ASP A 199 8.90 18.21 25.29
CA ASP A 199 10.17 18.88 25.48
C ASP A 199 10.61 19.99 24.49
N GLY A 200 9.70 20.89 24.08
CA GLY A 200 10.05 22.29 23.79
C GLY A 200 10.81 22.62 22.50
N ALA A 201 11.04 21.69 21.59
CA ALA A 201 11.65 21.97 20.28
C ALA A 201 10.70 21.58 19.16
N VAL A 202 9.79 22.48 18.80
CA VAL A 202 8.90 22.33 17.64
C VAL A 202 9.68 22.72 16.40
N THR A 203 10.14 21.74 15.62
CA THR A 203 10.48 21.99 14.23
C THR A 203 9.22 21.76 13.41
N GLN A 204 8.57 22.83 12.95
CA GLN A 204 7.44 22.74 12.03
C GLN A 204 7.95 22.16 10.71
N VAL A 205 7.62 20.90 10.45
CA VAL A 205 7.75 20.34 9.10
C VAL A 205 6.47 20.69 8.37
N SER A 206 6.59 21.34 7.21
CA SER A 206 5.44 21.80 6.44
C SER A 206 4.60 20.60 5.93
N SER A 207 3.29 20.81 5.70
CA SER A 207 2.40 19.85 5.08
C SER A 207 2.94 19.34 3.74
N SER A 208 3.62 20.19 2.99
CA SER A 208 4.30 19.81 1.75
C SER A 208 5.42 18.77 1.97
N ALA A 209 6.12 18.81 3.11
CA ALA A 209 7.14 17.82 3.43
C ALA A 209 6.52 16.47 3.84
N PHE A 210 5.40 16.46 4.57
CA PHE A 210 4.62 15.26 4.85
C PHE A 210 4.15 14.61 3.55
N ASN A 211 3.48 15.37 2.70
CA ASN A 211 2.96 14.90 1.41
C ASN A 211 4.08 14.38 0.51
N SER A 212 5.21 15.08 0.45
CA SER A 212 6.37 14.63 -0.33
C SER A 212 6.95 13.32 0.20
N GLN A 213 7.00 13.11 1.50
CA GLN A 213 7.45 11.83 2.07
C GLN A 213 6.50 10.70 1.74
N VAL A 214 5.18 10.92 1.86
CA VAL A 214 4.17 9.91 1.50
C VAL A 214 4.29 9.55 0.02
N VAL A 215 4.25 10.54 -0.86
CA VAL A 215 4.32 10.32 -2.31
C VAL A 215 5.62 9.63 -2.70
N ASN A 216 6.77 10.09 -2.21
CA ASN A 216 8.07 9.52 -2.55
C ASN A 216 8.22 8.07 -2.10
N LEU A 217 7.68 7.70 -0.93
CA LEU A 217 7.75 6.32 -0.46
C LEU A 217 6.95 5.35 -1.34
N PHE A 218 5.81 5.79 -1.87
CA PHE A 218 4.97 4.93 -2.70
C PHE A 218 5.28 5.02 -4.20
N ALA A 219 5.73 6.19 -4.70
CA ALA A 219 6.05 6.38 -6.12
C ALA A 219 7.32 5.65 -6.57
N ASN A 220 8.27 5.41 -5.66
CA ASN A 220 9.53 4.73 -5.99
C ASN A 220 9.40 3.20 -6.12
N ASP A 221 8.23 2.64 -5.94
CA ASP A 221 7.99 1.19 -6.04
C ASP A 221 7.98 0.67 -7.49
N ASP A 222 7.71 1.55 -8.46
CA ASP A 222 7.71 1.21 -9.89
C ASP A 222 9.11 0.90 -10.46
N GLN A 223 10.18 1.29 -9.75
CA GLN A 223 11.57 1.05 -10.18
C GLN A 223 12.03 -0.39 -9.97
N LEU A 224 11.34 -1.18 -9.14
CA LEU A 224 11.82 -2.49 -8.72
C LEU A 224 11.21 -3.69 -9.46
N SER A 225 10.11 -3.54 -10.18
CA SER A 225 9.40 -4.72 -10.70
C SER A 225 9.13 -4.73 -12.20
N GLY A 226 9.17 -3.62 -12.90
CA GLY A 226 8.73 -3.58 -14.30
C GLY A 226 7.28 -4.05 -14.50
N ASP A 227 6.53 -4.16 -13.44
CA ASP A 227 5.17 -4.69 -13.42
C ASP A 227 4.15 -3.58 -13.20
N VAL A 228 3.53 -3.17 -14.30
CA VAL A 228 2.43 -2.19 -14.30
C VAL A 228 1.20 -2.64 -13.49
N SER A 229 1.12 -3.91 -13.07
CA SER A 229 -0.01 -4.42 -12.27
C SER A 229 0.00 -3.95 -10.81
N ARG A 230 1.13 -3.41 -10.33
CA ARG A 230 1.32 -2.97 -8.94
C ARG A 230 1.22 -1.46 -8.73
N THR A 231 0.73 -0.71 -9.68
CA THR A 231 0.64 0.75 -9.56
C THR A 231 -0.13 1.14 -8.30
N ALA A 232 0.57 1.69 -7.33
CA ALA A 232 -0.05 2.35 -6.19
C ALA A 232 -0.41 3.77 -6.60
N VAL A 233 -1.67 4.14 -6.48
CA VAL A 233 -2.09 5.55 -6.61
C VAL A 233 -2.12 6.13 -5.21
N VAL A 234 -1.32 7.15 -4.98
CA VAL A 234 -1.29 7.86 -3.69
C VAL A 234 -1.93 9.23 -3.91
N LEU A 235 -3.00 9.48 -3.17
CA LEU A 235 -3.57 10.80 -3.02
C LEU A 235 -3.34 11.22 -1.58
N ALA A 236 -2.64 12.33 -1.38
CA ALA A 236 -2.48 12.96 -0.08
C ALA A 236 -3.25 14.28 -0.12
N ALA A 237 -3.93 14.62 0.98
CA ALA A 237 -4.60 15.91 1.08
C ALA A 237 -3.58 17.03 0.89
N ASP A 238 -3.95 18.04 0.12
CA ASP A 238 -3.10 19.21 -0.11
C ASP A 238 -3.03 20.02 1.18
N GLY A 239 -1.89 19.92 1.84
CA GLY A 239 -1.62 20.67 3.04
C GLY A 239 -1.23 22.11 2.70
N SER A 240 -2.16 22.92 2.25
CA SER A 240 -2.03 24.35 2.49
C SER A 240 -1.95 24.57 4.00
N GLU A 241 -1.15 25.53 4.47
CA GLU A 241 -0.93 25.85 5.90
C GLU A 241 -2.22 26.24 6.66
N LEU A 242 -3.33 26.26 6.00
CA LEU A 242 -4.65 26.35 6.57
C LEU A 242 -5.07 24.95 6.99
N LEU A 243 -5.33 24.77 8.28
CA LEU A 243 -6.20 23.70 8.76
C LEU A 243 -7.31 23.51 7.73
N SER A 244 -7.57 22.28 7.29
CA SER A 244 -8.77 22.00 6.53
C SER A 244 -9.91 22.53 7.39
N GLU A 245 -10.39 23.73 7.09
CA GLU A 245 -11.56 24.28 7.76
C GLU A 245 -12.69 23.32 7.41
N GLU A 246 -13.21 22.65 8.45
CA GLU A 246 -14.46 21.92 8.32
C GLU A 246 -15.47 22.92 7.72
N ALA A 247 -16.02 22.58 6.57
CA ALA A 247 -17.10 23.38 6.01
C ALA A 247 -18.21 23.41 7.04
N PRO A 248 -18.70 24.58 7.45
CA PRO A 248 -19.84 24.66 8.35
C PRO A 248 -21.04 23.94 7.71
N GLU A 249 -21.78 23.17 8.50
CA GLU A 249 -23.00 22.47 8.09
C GLU A 249 -24.03 23.42 7.44
#